data_751fae6d7389fa142e4ab82db2cd904a
#
_entry.id   751fae6d7389fa142e4ab82db2cd904a
#
_cell.length_a   1.000
_cell.length_b   1.000
_cell.length_c   1.000
_cell.angle_alpha   90.00
_cell.angle_beta   90.00
_cell.angle_gamma   90.00
#
_symmetry.space_group_name_H-M   'P 1'
#
loop_
_entity.id
_entity.type
_entity.pdbx_description
1 polymer ?
#
loop_
_entity_poly.entity_id
_entity_poly.type
_entity_poly.pdbx_seq_one_letter_code
_entity_poly.pdbx_strand_id
1 'polypeptide(L)'
;MCSNYDSVTKTERLKLHFGVDAPPGIKSQVWPLYHAPFIRRHPHHDVGDEAVPPREALAGLFGLIPHWAGEIAFGKRTYNARSETVAEKPSFRDAWRLGQHCIVPVENVYEPDWRSGKAVPTRIARADKRPMGIAGIWMGWNAYSGERDRRFWS
;
A
#
# COMPACT_ATOMS: atom_id res chain seq x y z
N MET A 1 0.59 -15.42 -2.83
CA MET A 1 0.70 -14.00 -3.24
C MET A 1 -0.66 -13.35 -3.05
N CYS A 2 -0.73 -12.33 -2.21
CA CYS A 2 -1.97 -11.63 -1.89
C CYS A 2 -2.52 -10.92 -3.13
N SER A 3 -3.71 -11.30 -3.59
CA SER A 3 -4.36 -10.65 -4.75
C SER A 3 -5.37 -9.58 -4.34
N ASN A 4 -5.84 -9.65 -3.11
CA ASN A 4 -6.79 -8.70 -2.53
C ASN A 4 -6.77 -8.78 -1.00
N TYR A 5 -7.29 -7.73 -0.37
CA TYR A 5 -7.36 -7.64 1.09
C TYR A 5 -8.50 -6.71 1.51
N ASP A 6 -8.89 -6.80 2.78
CA ASP A 6 -9.79 -5.84 3.40
C ASP A 6 -8.97 -4.77 4.12
N SER A 7 -9.16 -3.52 3.72
CA SER A 7 -8.45 -2.36 4.24
C SER A 7 -9.09 -1.83 5.52
N VAL A 8 -8.28 -1.24 6.39
CA VAL A 8 -8.78 -0.46 7.53
C VAL A 8 -9.27 0.89 7.02
N THR A 9 -10.58 1.12 7.04
CA THR A 9 -11.20 2.36 6.53
C THR A 9 -11.75 3.28 7.62
N LYS A 10 -11.95 2.75 8.84
CA LYS A 10 -12.48 3.52 9.96
C LYS A 10 -11.39 4.36 10.61
N THR A 11 -11.59 5.68 10.67
CA THR A 11 -10.64 6.65 11.25
C THR A 11 -10.28 6.28 12.69
N GLU A 12 -11.23 5.90 13.52
CA GLU A 12 -11.00 5.54 14.91
C GLU A 12 -10.05 4.34 15.03
N ARG A 13 -10.19 3.39 14.12
CA ARG A 13 -9.34 2.19 14.07
C ARG A 13 -7.92 2.49 13.56
N LEU A 14 -7.81 3.34 12.53
CA LEU A 14 -6.52 3.81 12.03
C LEU A 14 -5.78 4.63 13.09
N LYS A 15 -6.50 5.51 13.78
CA LYS A 15 -5.94 6.35 14.85
C LYS A 15 -5.47 5.52 16.04
N LEU A 16 -6.29 4.56 16.49
CA LEU A 16 -5.98 3.68 17.63
C LEU A 16 -4.74 2.79 17.38
N HIS A 17 -4.62 2.21 16.18
CA HIS A 17 -3.61 1.19 15.92
C HIS A 17 -2.37 1.72 15.16
N PHE A 18 -2.52 2.81 14.42
CA PHE A 18 -1.45 3.34 13.56
C PHE A 18 -1.13 4.83 13.83
N GLY A 19 -1.97 5.52 14.61
CA GLY A 19 -1.76 6.94 14.97
C GLY A 19 -1.99 7.91 13.81
N VAL A 20 -2.84 7.56 12.83
CA VAL A 20 -3.13 8.38 11.65
C VAL A 20 -4.63 8.46 11.39
N ASP A 21 -5.07 9.51 10.71
CA ASP A 21 -6.45 9.67 10.25
C ASP A 21 -6.67 8.98 8.89
N ALA A 22 -7.92 8.57 8.61
CA ALA A 22 -8.26 7.95 7.33
C ALA A 22 -8.24 8.99 6.20
N PRO A 23 -7.54 8.75 5.09
CA PRO A 23 -7.66 9.59 3.91
C PRO A 23 -9.01 9.37 3.22
N PRO A 24 -9.54 10.36 2.48
CA PRO A 24 -10.78 10.22 1.72
C PRO A 24 -10.62 9.30 0.51
N GLY A 25 -11.75 8.78 0.00
CA GLY A 25 -11.81 8.07 -1.29
C GLY A 25 -11.25 6.65 -1.31
N ILE A 26 -11.04 6.04 -0.13
CA ILE A 26 -10.51 4.67 0.00
C ILE A 26 -11.62 3.61 -0.05
N LYS A 27 -11.26 2.40 -0.48
CA LYS A 27 -12.14 1.23 -0.55
C LYS A 27 -11.89 0.29 0.62
N SER A 28 -12.95 -0.39 1.11
CA SER A 28 -12.82 -1.42 2.14
C SER A 28 -12.26 -2.73 1.57
N GLN A 29 -12.77 -3.19 0.43
CA GLN A 29 -12.19 -4.30 -0.33
C GLN A 29 -11.26 -3.75 -1.40
N VAL A 30 -10.02 -4.20 -1.40
CA VAL A 30 -8.96 -3.67 -2.26
C VAL A 30 -8.46 -4.74 -3.22
N TRP A 31 -8.57 -4.44 -4.49
CA TRP A 31 -8.00 -5.18 -5.63
C TRP A 31 -6.94 -4.32 -6.32
N PRO A 32 -6.07 -4.89 -7.13
CA PRO A 32 -5.11 -4.08 -7.89
C PRO A 32 -5.77 -2.91 -8.61
N LEU A 33 -5.16 -1.73 -8.49
CA LEU A 33 -5.62 -0.41 -8.94
C LEU A 33 -6.83 0.18 -8.18
N TYR A 34 -7.21 -0.38 -7.05
CA TYR A 34 -8.16 0.28 -6.15
C TYR A 34 -7.45 1.24 -5.20
N HIS A 35 -8.13 2.30 -4.81
CA HIS A 35 -7.64 3.24 -3.81
C HIS A 35 -7.76 2.67 -2.40
N ALA A 36 -6.64 2.69 -1.68
CA ALA A 36 -6.57 2.26 -0.29
C ALA A 36 -5.57 3.11 0.50
N PRO A 37 -5.66 3.12 1.83
CA PRO A 37 -4.72 3.85 2.65
C PRO A 37 -3.36 3.15 2.65
N PHE A 38 -2.31 3.96 2.59
CA PHE A 38 -0.96 3.56 2.98
C PHE A 38 -0.36 4.62 3.88
N ILE A 39 0.48 4.21 4.81
CA ILE A 39 1.09 5.06 5.82
C ILE A 39 2.57 5.18 5.52
N ARG A 40 3.05 6.40 5.41
CA ARG A 40 4.48 6.69 5.23
C ARG A 40 4.98 7.64 6.31
N ARG A 41 6.28 7.81 6.39
CA ARG A 41 6.90 8.87 7.16
C ARG A 41 6.48 10.22 6.58
N HIS A 42 6.09 11.16 7.44
CA HIS A 42 5.75 12.51 6.98
C HIS A 42 6.99 13.19 6.36
N PRO A 43 6.90 13.88 5.20
CA PRO A 43 8.07 14.45 4.54
C PRO A 43 8.78 15.52 5.39
N HIS A 44 8.08 16.15 6.33
CA HIS A 44 8.61 17.15 7.26
C HIS A 44 8.71 16.65 8.71
N HIS A 45 8.86 15.34 8.91
CA HIS A 45 8.90 14.72 10.25
C HIS A 45 10.09 15.16 11.13
N ASP A 46 11.11 15.75 10.54
CA ASP A 46 12.36 16.18 11.16
C ASP A 46 12.43 17.70 11.44
N VAL A 47 11.38 18.44 11.14
CA VAL A 47 11.36 19.93 11.30
C VAL A 47 11.29 20.37 12.77
N GLY A 48 11.04 19.43 13.71
CA GLY A 48 10.97 19.74 15.15
C GLY A 48 9.71 20.47 15.57
N ASP A 49 8.72 20.57 14.69
CA ASP A 49 7.42 21.16 14.98
C ASP A 49 6.46 20.07 15.48
N GLU A 50 5.98 20.18 16.72
CA GLU A 50 5.02 19.25 17.32
C GLU A 50 3.69 19.17 16.56
N ALA A 51 3.35 20.18 15.75
CA ALA A 51 2.18 20.16 14.88
C ALA A 51 2.34 19.23 13.66
N VAL A 52 3.58 18.83 13.32
CA VAL A 52 3.86 17.93 12.21
C VAL A 52 3.89 16.49 12.72
N PRO A 53 2.92 15.63 12.35
CA PRO A 53 2.93 14.25 12.81
C PRO A 53 4.10 13.48 12.18
N PRO A 54 4.70 12.50 12.87
CA PRO A 54 5.83 11.73 12.34
C PRO A 54 5.45 10.87 11.13
N ARG A 55 4.17 10.58 10.96
CA ARG A 55 3.60 9.74 9.90
C ARG A 55 2.31 10.35 9.37
N GLU A 56 2.00 10.05 8.12
CA GLU A 56 0.74 10.41 7.48
C GLU A 56 0.14 9.22 6.74
N ALA A 57 -1.18 9.15 6.65
CA ALA A 57 -1.89 8.21 5.79
C ALA A 57 -2.35 8.93 4.52
N LEU A 58 -2.10 8.30 3.39
CA LEU A 58 -2.47 8.80 2.07
C LEU A 58 -3.31 7.75 1.34
N ALA A 59 -4.20 8.21 0.47
CA ALA A 59 -4.86 7.33 -0.48
C ALA A 59 -3.95 7.10 -1.68
N GLY A 60 -3.71 5.84 -2.02
CA GLY A 60 -2.95 5.46 -3.20
C GLY A 60 -3.58 4.27 -3.91
N LEU A 61 -3.16 4.04 -5.15
CA LEU A 61 -3.59 2.87 -5.92
C LEU A 61 -2.72 1.67 -5.59
N PHE A 62 -3.35 0.52 -5.34
CA PHE A 62 -2.66 -0.74 -5.12
C PHE A 62 -2.05 -1.28 -6.41
N GLY A 63 -0.74 -1.32 -6.48
CA GLY A 63 0.06 -1.67 -7.66
C GLY A 63 1.00 -0.54 -8.06
N LEU A 64 2.29 -0.73 -7.85
CA LEU A 64 3.31 0.29 -8.10
C LEU A 64 3.48 0.55 -9.60
N ILE A 65 3.44 1.81 -9.98
CA ILE A 65 3.68 2.21 -11.38
C ILE A 65 5.04 2.92 -11.43
N PRO A 66 6.05 2.30 -12.05
CA PRO A 66 7.35 2.92 -12.19
C PRO A 66 7.27 4.14 -13.12
N HIS A 67 8.16 5.12 -12.93
CA HIS A 67 8.16 6.37 -13.66
C HIS A 67 8.23 6.23 -15.20
N TRP A 68 8.82 5.15 -15.67
CA TRP A 68 8.95 4.84 -17.10
C TRP A 68 7.72 4.12 -17.70
N ALA A 69 6.74 3.70 -16.89
CA ALA A 69 5.55 3.04 -17.39
C ALA A 69 4.58 4.05 -18.02
N GLY A 70 4.12 3.76 -19.23
CA GLY A 70 3.25 4.65 -20.01
C GLY A 70 1.78 4.60 -19.62
N GLU A 71 1.34 3.64 -18.77
CA GLU A 71 -0.08 3.43 -18.48
C GLU A 71 -0.33 2.92 -17.05
N ILE A 72 -1.47 3.30 -16.48
CA ILE A 72 -1.92 2.87 -15.15
C ILE A 72 -2.11 1.35 -15.07
N ALA A 73 -2.55 0.71 -16.17
CA ALA A 73 -2.79 -0.72 -16.21
C ALA A 73 -1.55 -1.57 -15.86
N PHE A 74 -0.35 -0.99 -15.97
CA PHE A 74 0.90 -1.63 -15.55
C PHE A 74 0.86 -2.08 -14.08
N GLY A 75 0.20 -1.31 -13.21
CA GLY A 75 0.05 -1.61 -11.78
C GLY A 75 -0.64 -2.96 -11.50
N LYS A 76 -1.43 -3.51 -12.44
CA LYS A 76 -2.02 -4.85 -12.31
C LYS A 76 -0.99 -5.98 -12.26
N ARG A 77 0.26 -5.73 -12.59
CA ARG A 77 1.37 -6.70 -12.61
C ARG A 77 2.41 -6.45 -11.53
N THR A 78 2.27 -5.35 -10.79
CA THR A 78 3.27 -4.84 -9.84
C THR A 78 2.70 -4.56 -8.45
N TYR A 79 1.66 -5.31 -8.05
CA TYR A 79 1.02 -5.17 -6.74
C TYR A 79 1.66 -6.04 -5.64
N ASN A 80 2.65 -6.88 -5.99
CA ASN A 80 3.41 -7.71 -5.04
C ASN A 80 4.91 -7.55 -5.28
N ALA A 81 5.58 -6.78 -4.44
CA ALA A 81 7.03 -6.72 -4.37
C ALA A 81 7.54 -7.83 -3.45
N ARG A 82 8.42 -8.70 -3.96
CA ARG A 82 9.06 -9.75 -3.17
C ARG A 82 10.33 -9.22 -2.54
N SER A 83 10.52 -9.45 -1.23
CA SER A 83 11.70 -9.01 -0.49
C SER A 83 13.02 -9.47 -1.13
N GLU A 84 13.03 -10.67 -1.71
CA GLU A 84 14.22 -11.28 -2.33
C GLU A 84 14.67 -10.56 -3.60
N THR A 85 13.77 -9.85 -4.28
CA THR A 85 14.05 -9.24 -5.59
C THR A 85 13.68 -7.77 -5.70
N VAL A 86 13.16 -7.16 -4.64
CA VAL A 86 12.68 -5.77 -4.64
C VAL A 86 13.77 -4.77 -5.00
N ALA A 87 15.01 -5.03 -4.55
CA ALA A 87 16.17 -4.18 -4.81
C ALA A 87 16.68 -4.25 -6.26
N GLU A 88 16.33 -5.30 -7.00
CA GLU A 88 16.89 -5.60 -8.32
C GLU A 88 15.88 -5.33 -9.46
N LYS A 89 14.60 -5.69 -9.24
CA LYS A 89 13.58 -5.59 -10.30
C LYS A 89 13.34 -4.15 -10.73
N PRO A 90 13.38 -3.86 -12.06
CA PRO A 90 13.20 -2.50 -12.58
C PRO A 90 11.94 -1.79 -12.08
N SER A 91 10.86 -2.52 -11.83
CA SER A 91 9.60 -1.94 -11.34
C SER A 91 9.68 -1.42 -9.91
N PHE A 92 10.58 -1.97 -9.07
CA PHE A 92 10.59 -1.73 -7.62
C PHE A 92 11.87 -1.07 -7.10
N ARG A 93 13.02 -1.34 -7.76
CA ARG A 93 14.35 -0.95 -7.28
C ARG A 93 14.50 0.54 -6.98
N ASP A 94 13.83 1.42 -7.72
CA ASP A 94 13.97 2.87 -7.53
C ASP A 94 13.24 3.31 -6.25
N ALA A 95 12.01 2.85 -6.02
CA ALA A 95 11.29 3.09 -4.77
C ALA A 95 12.05 2.51 -3.57
N TRP A 96 12.61 1.31 -3.71
CA TRP A 96 13.41 0.68 -2.67
C TRP A 96 14.68 1.49 -2.36
N ARG A 97 15.45 1.87 -3.37
CA ARG A 97 16.70 2.64 -3.22
C ARG A 97 16.46 4.03 -2.63
N LEU A 98 15.33 4.66 -2.94
CA LEU A 98 14.93 5.95 -2.40
C LEU A 98 14.35 5.85 -0.97
N GLY A 99 14.27 4.65 -0.38
CA GLY A 99 13.70 4.46 0.94
C GLY A 99 12.20 4.78 1.02
N GLN A 100 11.48 4.69 -0.09
CA GLN A 100 10.05 4.94 -0.15
C GLN A 100 9.24 3.77 0.43
N HIS A 101 9.48 3.50 1.72
CA HIS A 101 8.79 2.46 2.46
C HIS A 101 7.46 2.95 3.02
N CYS A 102 6.50 2.04 3.14
CA CYS A 102 5.21 2.33 3.74
C CYS A 102 4.67 1.12 4.52
N ILE A 103 3.62 1.38 5.28
CA ILE A 103 2.79 0.35 5.92
C ILE A 103 1.40 0.42 5.32
N VAL A 104 0.89 -0.72 4.90
CA VAL A 104 -0.48 -0.86 4.42
C VAL A 104 -1.34 -1.40 5.57
N PRO A 105 -2.30 -0.63 6.09
CA PRO A 105 -3.17 -1.08 7.18
C PRO A 105 -4.28 -1.98 6.65
N VAL A 106 -4.30 -3.25 7.06
CA VAL A 106 -5.28 -4.23 6.60
C VAL A 106 -6.01 -4.91 7.77
N GLU A 107 -7.28 -5.23 7.59
CA GLU A 107 -8.04 -6.09 8.52
C GLU A 107 -7.69 -7.56 8.30
N ASN A 108 -7.46 -7.95 7.06
CA ASN A 108 -7.08 -9.29 6.63
C ASN A 108 -6.54 -9.27 5.20
N VAL A 109 -5.91 -10.37 4.82
CA VAL A 109 -5.48 -10.63 3.43
C VAL A 109 -6.08 -11.93 2.94
N TYR A 110 -6.20 -12.09 1.63
CA TYR A 110 -6.66 -13.32 1.00
C TYR A 110 -5.53 -13.97 0.22
N GLU A 111 -5.25 -15.23 0.57
CA GLU A 111 -4.24 -16.05 -0.10
C GLU A 111 -4.87 -17.36 -0.58
N PRO A 112 -4.46 -17.90 -1.72
CA PRO A 112 -4.93 -19.21 -2.17
C PRO A 112 -4.32 -20.33 -1.32
N ASP A 113 -5.16 -21.14 -0.70
CA ASP A 113 -4.76 -22.40 -0.08
C ASP A 113 -4.77 -23.51 -1.14
N TRP A 114 -3.65 -24.15 -1.35
CA TRP A 114 -3.45 -25.19 -2.33
C TRP A 114 -3.45 -26.60 -1.75
N ARG A 115 -3.68 -26.78 -0.46
CA ARG A 115 -3.64 -28.09 0.23
C ARG A 115 -4.61 -29.12 -0.35
N SER A 116 -5.71 -28.68 -0.94
CA SER A 116 -6.70 -29.54 -1.61
C SER A 116 -6.37 -29.86 -3.08
N GLY A 117 -5.23 -29.40 -3.61
CA GLY A 117 -4.89 -29.48 -5.04
C GLY A 117 -5.58 -28.43 -5.92
N LYS A 118 -6.42 -27.57 -5.34
CA LYS A 118 -7.08 -26.43 -6.00
C LYS A 118 -6.87 -25.17 -5.19
N ALA A 119 -6.82 -24.02 -5.87
CA ALA A 119 -6.75 -22.74 -5.20
C ALA A 119 -8.06 -22.44 -4.45
N VAL A 120 -8.03 -22.45 -3.12
CA VAL A 120 -9.16 -22.07 -2.27
C VAL A 120 -8.84 -20.72 -1.65
N PRO A 121 -9.58 -19.64 -1.96
CA PRO A 121 -9.38 -18.33 -1.32
C PRO A 121 -9.51 -18.46 0.20
N THR A 122 -8.42 -18.18 0.91
CA THR A 122 -8.36 -18.33 2.36
C THR A 122 -8.09 -16.98 2.99
N ARG A 123 -8.94 -16.59 3.91
CA ARG A 123 -8.81 -15.35 4.67
C ARG A 123 -7.81 -15.54 5.80
N ILE A 124 -6.81 -14.68 5.83
CA ILE A 124 -5.78 -14.63 6.89
C ILE A 124 -5.96 -13.33 7.68
N ALA A 125 -6.19 -13.46 8.97
CA ALA A 125 -6.36 -12.35 9.90
C ALA A 125 -5.72 -12.69 11.24
N ARG A 126 -5.47 -11.67 12.06
CA ARG A 126 -5.01 -11.86 13.43
C ARG A 126 -6.10 -12.49 14.29
N ALA A 127 -5.74 -13.43 15.17
CA ALA A 127 -6.66 -14.06 16.10
C ALA A 127 -7.27 -13.06 17.12
N ASP A 128 -6.52 -12.03 17.49
CA ASP A 128 -6.95 -10.98 18.42
C ASP A 128 -7.83 -9.89 17.74
N LYS A 129 -8.19 -10.05 16.49
CA LYS A 129 -9.01 -9.14 15.67
C LYS A 129 -8.43 -7.71 15.52
N ARG A 130 -7.17 -7.51 15.87
CA ARG A 130 -6.45 -6.26 15.56
C ARG A 130 -6.08 -6.21 14.08
N PRO A 131 -6.00 -5.02 13.48
CA PRO A 131 -5.49 -4.90 12.11
C PRO A 131 -4.01 -5.25 12.05
N MET A 132 -3.55 -5.59 10.85
CA MET A 132 -2.14 -5.85 10.53
C MET A 132 -1.55 -4.68 9.75
N GLY A 133 -0.26 -4.45 9.92
CA GLY A 133 0.53 -3.59 9.05
C GLY A 133 1.33 -4.45 8.08
N ILE A 134 1.04 -4.36 6.80
CA ILE A 134 1.82 -5.02 5.75
C ILE A 134 2.91 -4.06 5.27
N ALA A 135 4.15 -4.55 5.21
CA ALA A 135 5.24 -3.76 4.66
C ALA A 135 5.04 -3.56 3.15
N GLY A 136 5.29 -2.37 2.68
CA GLY A 136 5.17 -2.00 1.27
C GLY A 136 6.17 -0.94 0.86
N ILE A 137 6.20 -0.67 -0.42
CA ILE A 137 6.92 0.45 -1.04
C ILE A 137 5.93 1.30 -1.82
N TRP A 138 6.19 2.58 -1.95
CA TRP A 138 5.32 3.52 -2.65
C TRP A 138 6.11 4.38 -3.65
N MET A 139 5.42 4.95 -4.65
CA MET A 139 5.99 5.87 -5.61
C MET A 139 4.93 6.86 -6.10
N GLY A 140 5.32 8.10 -6.38
CA GLY A 140 4.52 9.02 -7.18
C GLY A 140 4.68 8.72 -8.66
N TRP A 141 3.61 8.81 -9.43
CA TRP A 141 3.62 8.69 -10.88
C TRP A 141 2.78 9.81 -11.48
N ASN A 142 3.38 10.55 -12.40
CA ASN A 142 2.72 11.59 -13.18
C ASN A 142 2.50 11.06 -14.59
N ALA A 143 1.25 10.84 -14.97
CA ALA A 143 0.93 10.77 -16.39
C ALA A 143 1.29 12.10 -17.04
N TYR A 144 1.85 12.06 -18.23
CA TYR A 144 2.24 13.25 -19.03
C TYR A 144 1.06 14.17 -19.42
N SER A 145 -0.09 14.03 -18.82
CA SER A 145 -1.34 14.73 -19.10
C SER A 145 -1.84 15.50 -17.87
N GLY A 146 -1.15 16.52 -17.39
CA GLY A 146 -1.71 17.60 -16.57
C GLY A 146 -2.58 17.23 -15.35
N GLU A 147 -2.77 15.97 -15.04
CA GLU A 147 -3.50 15.49 -13.88
C GLU A 147 -2.60 15.35 -12.66
N ARG A 148 -3.14 15.76 -11.52
CA ARG A 148 -2.48 15.81 -10.22
C ARG A 148 -1.83 14.49 -9.84
N ASP A 149 -0.68 14.61 -9.21
CA ASP A 149 0.14 13.59 -8.53
C ASP A 149 -0.68 12.39 -8.01
N ARG A 150 -0.69 11.30 -8.77
CA ARG A 150 -1.29 10.03 -8.32
C ARG A 150 -0.23 9.20 -7.63
N ARG A 151 -0.51 8.78 -6.41
CA ARG A 151 0.41 7.98 -5.61
C ARG A 151 0.02 6.52 -5.68
N PHE A 152 1.04 5.66 -5.78
CA PHE A 152 0.90 4.22 -5.93
C PHE A 152 1.78 3.51 -4.92
N TRP A 153 1.37 2.33 -4.51
CA TRP A 153 2.12 1.49 -3.59
C TRP A 153 2.01 0.01 -3.98
N SER A 154 2.98 -0.80 -3.52
CA SER A 154 3.08 -2.23 -3.75
C SER A 154 3.67 -2.93 -2.53
#